data_3eec652ec722d5cf08b55c0627f639de
#
_entry.id   3eec652ec722d5cf08b55c0627f639de
#
_cell.length_a   1.000
_cell.length_b   1.000
_cell.length_c   1.000
_cell.angle_alpha   90.00
_cell.angle_beta   90.00
_cell.angle_gamma   90.00
#
_symmetry.space_group_name_H-M   'P 1'
#
loop_
_entity.id
_entity.type
_entity.pdbx_description
1 polymer ?
#
loop_
_entity_poly.entity_id
_entity_poly.type
_entity_poly.pdbx_seq_one_letter_code
_entity_poly.pdbx_strand_id
1 'polypeptide(L)'
;MKLEGGFLVLYNGMEVKRLILDNKIRYKAEDYRSLSEYYKQKIQQIHIVGEYANLMVKDYDAALQFVHDYFGMDFKRFIAKYFKGERAKEINRNITPEKYHQLFGELSDQQAEIINDSDSRYIVVAAGPGSGKTRVLVHKLASLLLLEDVKHEQLLMVTFSRAAATEFKKRLMTLIGNAANFVEIKTFHSYCFDLLGKIGSLDGVENVVHDAAQMIANGEVEQGKITKSVLVIDE
;
A
#
# COMPACT_ATOMS: atom_id res chain seq x y z
N MET A 1 28.15 19.30 -6.43
CA MET A 1 27.49 20.60 -6.55
C MET A 1 26.33 20.62 -7.54
N LYS A 2 26.45 20.12 -8.76
CA LYS A 2 25.30 20.01 -9.66
C LYS A 2 24.26 18.96 -9.21
N LEU A 3 24.68 17.91 -8.54
CA LEU A 3 23.83 16.90 -7.94
C LEU A 3 22.94 17.53 -6.85
N GLU A 4 23.53 18.33 -5.97
CA GLU A 4 22.85 19.06 -4.91
C GLU A 4 21.84 20.07 -5.47
N GLY A 5 22.20 20.80 -6.53
CA GLY A 5 21.33 21.79 -7.14
C GLY A 5 20.07 21.19 -7.77
N GLY A 6 20.19 20.11 -8.56
CA GLY A 6 19.04 19.40 -9.14
C GLY A 6 18.18 18.69 -8.09
N PHE A 7 18.82 18.13 -7.07
CA PHE A 7 18.18 17.49 -5.94
C PHE A 7 17.39 18.50 -5.10
N LEU A 8 17.98 19.64 -4.80
CA LEU A 8 17.34 20.73 -4.04
C LEU A 8 16.15 21.34 -4.80
N VAL A 9 16.23 21.48 -6.13
CA VAL A 9 15.12 22.02 -6.93
C VAL A 9 13.93 21.05 -6.95
N LEU A 10 14.15 19.75 -7.14
CA LEU A 10 13.09 18.74 -7.02
C LEU A 10 12.52 18.68 -5.61
N TYR A 11 13.39 18.69 -4.62
CA TYR A 11 13.02 18.69 -3.21
C TYR A 11 12.19 19.92 -2.84
N ASN A 12 12.64 21.12 -3.19
CA ASN A 12 11.91 22.35 -2.89
C ASN A 12 10.54 22.41 -3.58
N GLY A 13 10.45 21.98 -4.84
CA GLY A 13 9.17 21.91 -5.53
C GLY A 13 8.18 20.96 -4.86
N MET A 14 8.66 19.81 -4.39
CA MET A 14 7.86 18.83 -3.67
C MET A 14 7.51 19.27 -2.24
N GLU A 15 8.41 19.96 -1.54
CA GLU A 15 8.14 20.54 -0.21
C GLU A 15 7.09 21.65 -0.29
N VAL A 16 7.09 22.49 -1.29
CA VAL A 16 6.04 23.50 -1.52
C VAL A 16 4.69 22.80 -1.71
N LYS A 17 4.62 21.74 -2.49
CA LYS A 17 3.40 20.94 -2.67
C LYS A 17 2.93 20.33 -1.35
N ARG A 18 3.85 19.79 -0.55
CA ARG A 18 3.56 19.26 0.78
C ARG A 18 3.00 20.32 1.71
N LEU A 19 3.61 21.50 1.79
CA LEU A 19 3.13 22.62 2.62
C LEU A 19 1.71 23.06 2.24
N ILE A 20 1.38 23.06 0.94
CA ILE A 20 0.03 23.33 0.46
C ILE A 20 -0.94 22.25 0.96
N LEU A 21 -0.56 20.97 0.93
CA LEU A 21 -1.38 19.88 1.44
C LEU A 21 -1.54 19.93 2.96
N ASP A 22 -0.46 20.20 3.70
CA ASP A 22 -0.45 20.26 5.16
C ASP A 22 -1.36 21.39 5.73
N ASN A 23 -1.64 22.43 4.95
CA ASN A 23 -2.58 23.49 5.31
C ASN A 23 -4.06 23.12 5.10
N LYS A 24 -4.35 21.95 4.56
CA LYS A 24 -5.74 21.51 4.39
C LYS A 24 -6.32 20.94 5.67
N ILE A 25 -7.57 21.30 5.97
CA ILE A 25 -8.32 20.74 7.11
C ILE A 25 -8.68 19.27 6.87
N ARG A 26 -8.88 18.87 5.60
CA ARG A 26 -9.18 17.50 5.19
C ARG A 26 -8.42 17.15 3.92
N TYR A 27 -7.81 15.96 3.93
CA TYR A 27 -7.13 15.39 2.78
C TYR A 27 -8.08 14.48 2.00
N LYS A 28 -7.97 14.53 0.67
CA LYS A 28 -8.64 13.62 -0.25
C LYS A 28 -7.68 12.50 -0.68
N ALA A 29 -8.21 11.46 -1.30
CA ALA A 29 -7.41 10.35 -1.84
C ALA A 29 -6.32 10.81 -2.83
N GLU A 30 -6.63 11.83 -3.65
CA GLU A 30 -5.68 12.42 -4.60
C GLU A 30 -4.50 13.12 -3.90
N ASP A 31 -4.76 13.76 -2.75
CA ASP A 31 -3.71 14.40 -1.95
C ASP A 31 -2.72 13.34 -1.42
N TYR A 32 -3.24 12.20 -0.94
CA TYR A 32 -2.39 11.09 -0.51
C TYR A 32 -1.63 10.45 -1.65
N ARG A 33 -2.22 10.34 -2.82
CA ARG A 33 -1.55 9.84 -4.03
C ARG A 33 -0.34 10.72 -4.38
N SER A 34 -0.52 12.03 -4.37
CA SER A 34 0.55 12.99 -4.60
C SER A 34 1.67 12.92 -3.54
N LEU A 35 1.31 12.71 -2.27
CA LEU A 35 2.27 12.51 -1.19
C LEU A 35 3.00 11.17 -1.31
N SER A 36 2.30 10.09 -1.70
CA SER A 36 2.90 8.79 -1.94
C SER A 36 3.96 8.84 -3.04
N GLU A 37 3.67 9.47 -4.17
CA GLU A 37 4.65 9.67 -5.24
C GLU A 37 5.88 10.47 -4.78
N TYR A 38 5.66 11.53 -4.00
CA TYR A 38 6.74 12.31 -3.41
C TYR A 38 7.65 11.46 -2.51
N TYR A 39 7.07 10.68 -1.60
CA TYR A 39 7.85 9.83 -0.70
C TYR A 39 8.55 8.69 -1.43
N LYS A 40 7.91 8.09 -2.45
CA LYS A 40 8.53 7.08 -3.31
C LYS A 40 9.81 7.61 -3.98
N GLN A 41 9.76 8.81 -4.54
CA GLN A 41 10.94 9.45 -5.12
C GLN A 41 12.04 9.69 -4.09
N LYS A 42 11.70 10.17 -2.89
CA LYS A 42 12.68 10.34 -1.81
C LYS A 42 13.33 9.03 -1.38
N ILE A 43 12.55 7.97 -1.28
CA ILE A 43 13.05 6.63 -0.92
C ILE A 43 14.01 6.13 -1.99
N GLN A 44 13.66 6.26 -3.26
CA GLN A 44 14.55 5.89 -4.36
C GLN A 44 15.87 6.66 -4.30
N GLN A 45 15.82 7.95 -3.98
CA GLN A 45 17.01 8.79 -3.81
C GLN A 45 17.89 8.31 -2.64
N ILE A 46 17.29 7.90 -1.52
CA ILE A 46 18.02 7.35 -0.37
C ILE A 46 18.77 6.07 -0.77
N HIS A 47 18.10 5.16 -1.51
CA HIS A 47 18.74 3.94 -1.99
C HIS A 47 19.90 4.22 -2.98
N ILE A 48 19.72 5.19 -3.87
CA ILE A 48 20.75 5.62 -4.83
C ILE A 48 21.96 6.18 -4.09
N VAL A 49 21.73 7.08 -3.12
CA VAL A 49 22.81 7.66 -2.31
C VAL A 49 23.51 6.60 -1.46
N GLY A 50 22.76 5.67 -0.88
CA GLY A 50 23.30 4.56 -0.12
C GLY A 50 24.19 3.65 -0.96
N GLU A 51 23.78 3.34 -2.20
CA GLU A 51 24.61 2.55 -3.12
C GLU A 51 25.87 3.31 -3.54
N TYR A 52 25.74 4.58 -3.85
CA TYR A 52 26.91 5.42 -4.13
C TYR A 52 27.92 5.43 -2.96
N ALA A 53 27.43 5.64 -1.74
CA ALA A 53 28.28 5.62 -0.56
C ALA A 53 28.98 4.27 -0.35
N ASN A 54 28.27 3.17 -0.59
CA ASN A 54 28.80 1.82 -0.51
C ASN A 54 29.90 1.56 -1.57
N LEU A 55 29.69 2.04 -2.79
CA LEU A 55 30.69 1.95 -3.86
C LEU A 55 31.92 2.83 -3.55
N MET A 56 31.72 4.05 -3.04
CA MET A 56 32.81 4.95 -2.66
C MET A 56 33.79 4.32 -1.65
N VAL A 57 33.28 3.49 -0.76
CA VAL A 57 34.13 2.80 0.24
C VAL A 57 34.84 1.58 -0.35
N LYS A 58 34.25 0.92 -1.35
CA LYS A 58 34.73 -0.35 -1.89
C LYS A 58 35.53 -0.18 -3.17
N ASP A 59 35.09 0.68 -4.06
CA ASP A 59 35.64 0.84 -5.40
C ASP A 59 35.31 2.27 -5.92
N TYR A 60 36.28 3.14 -5.84
CA TYR A 60 36.15 4.53 -6.23
C TYR A 60 35.82 4.70 -7.71
N ASP A 61 36.43 3.90 -8.59
CA ASP A 61 36.18 3.99 -10.03
C ASP A 61 34.77 3.54 -10.38
N ALA A 62 34.28 2.48 -9.72
CA ALA A 62 32.89 2.07 -9.83
C ALA A 62 31.91 3.15 -9.34
N ALA A 63 32.25 3.88 -8.27
CA ALA A 63 31.46 4.98 -7.77
C ALA A 63 31.39 6.15 -8.77
N LEU A 64 32.50 6.49 -9.41
CA LEU A 64 32.53 7.50 -10.47
C LEU A 64 31.68 7.09 -11.67
N GLN A 65 31.79 5.83 -12.09
CA GLN A 65 30.97 5.30 -13.18
C GLN A 65 29.48 5.31 -12.83
N PHE A 66 29.14 4.97 -11.58
CA PHE A 66 27.76 5.02 -11.07
C PHE A 66 27.15 6.44 -11.21
N VAL A 67 27.91 7.47 -10.81
CA VAL A 67 27.49 8.88 -10.93
C VAL A 67 27.34 9.28 -12.38
N HIS A 68 28.30 8.90 -13.23
CA HIS A 68 28.25 9.19 -14.66
C HIS A 68 27.01 8.57 -15.30
N ASP A 69 26.72 7.31 -14.99
CA ASP A 69 25.57 6.59 -15.50
C ASP A 69 24.24 7.16 -14.98
N TYR A 70 24.19 7.60 -13.72
CA TYR A 70 23.00 8.24 -13.14
C TYR A 70 22.56 9.47 -13.95
N PHE A 71 23.52 10.26 -14.44
CA PHE A 71 23.23 11.45 -15.24
C PHE A 71 23.13 11.18 -16.75
N GLY A 72 23.77 10.13 -17.24
CA GLY A 72 23.88 9.84 -18.67
C GLY A 72 22.86 8.82 -19.18
N MET A 73 22.22 8.06 -18.29
CA MET A 73 21.28 6.99 -18.66
C MET A 73 19.83 7.36 -18.37
N ASP A 74 18.92 6.69 -19.08
CA ASP A 74 17.51 6.64 -18.67
C ASP A 74 17.37 5.98 -17.30
N PHE A 75 16.48 6.52 -16.44
CA PHE A 75 16.32 6.08 -15.05
C PHE A 75 16.00 4.59 -14.93
N LYS A 76 15.15 4.05 -15.81
CA LYS A 76 14.81 2.62 -15.78
C LYS A 76 16.00 1.72 -16.08
N ARG A 77 16.83 2.13 -17.05
CA ARG A 77 18.07 1.41 -17.39
C ARG A 77 19.09 1.51 -16.27
N PHE A 78 19.20 2.66 -15.63
CA PHE A 78 20.07 2.86 -14.46
C PHE A 78 19.67 1.93 -13.31
N ILE A 79 18.39 1.91 -12.94
CA ILE A 79 17.88 1.01 -11.90
C ILE A 79 18.13 -0.46 -12.26
N ALA A 80 17.85 -0.87 -13.48
CA ALA A 80 18.07 -2.24 -13.93
C ALA A 80 19.57 -2.66 -13.91
N LYS A 81 20.48 -1.71 -14.10
CA LYS A 81 21.92 -1.94 -14.07
C LYS A 81 22.44 -2.15 -12.64
N TYR A 82 22.07 -1.29 -11.72
CA TYR A 82 22.66 -1.20 -10.38
C TYR A 82 21.84 -1.85 -9.28
N PHE A 83 20.53 -2.00 -9.45
CA PHE A 83 19.65 -2.58 -8.46
C PHE A 83 19.01 -3.87 -9.00
N LYS A 84 19.61 -5.02 -8.62
CA LYS A 84 19.20 -6.36 -9.08
C LYS A 84 18.65 -7.19 -7.94
N GLY A 85 17.79 -8.17 -8.25
CA GLY A 85 17.23 -9.12 -7.27
C GLY A 85 16.43 -8.41 -6.19
N GLU A 86 16.68 -8.74 -4.93
CA GLU A 86 15.97 -8.15 -3.78
C GLU A 86 16.12 -6.61 -3.71
N ARG A 87 17.27 -6.08 -4.12
CA ARG A 87 17.51 -4.63 -4.13
C ARG A 87 16.62 -3.89 -5.12
N ALA A 88 16.25 -4.52 -6.23
CA ALA A 88 15.29 -3.96 -7.17
C ALA A 88 13.89 -3.86 -6.55
N LYS A 89 13.52 -4.83 -5.70
CA LYS A 89 12.28 -4.77 -4.92
C LYS A 89 12.35 -3.66 -3.86
N GLU A 90 13.46 -3.54 -3.16
CA GLU A 90 13.65 -2.52 -2.11
C GLU A 90 13.54 -1.09 -2.63
N ILE A 91 14.22 -0.76 -3.73
CA ILE A 91 14.19 0.60 -4.30
C ILE A 91 12.80 0.98 -4.83
N ASN A 92 11.98 -0.01 -5.17
CA ASN A 92 10.61 0.21 -5.62
C ASN A 92 9.59 0.23 -4.48
N ARG A 93 9.98 -0.08 -3.25
CA ARG A 93 9.12 0.07 -2.08
C ARG A 93 8.80 1.53 -1.82
N ASN A 94 7.57 1.78 -1.36
CA ASN A 94 7.12 3.14 -1.00
C ASN A 94 7.50 3.54 0.44
N ILE A 95 8.40 2.77 1.08
CA ILE A 95 8.85 3.01 2.47
C ILE A 95 10.35 2.71 2.60
N THR A 96 11.01 3.35 3.57
CA THR A 96 12.42 3.10 3.87
C THR A 96 12.63 1.72 4.51
N PRO A 97 13.87 1.14 4.46
CA PRO A 97 14.19 -0.10 5.16
C PRO A 97 13.87 -0.04 6.67
N GLU A 98 14.17 1.07 7.32
CA GLU A 98 13.87 1.28 8.75
C GLU A 98 12.36 1.24 9.00
N LYS A 99 11.57 1.89 8.14
CA LYS A 99 10.11 1.88 8.25
C LYS A 99 9.54 0.48 7.98
N TYR A 100 10.12 -0.24 7.01
CA TYR A 100 9.76 -1.64 6.75
C TYR A 100 10.01 -2.51 7.99
N HIS A 101 11.20 -2.39 8.59
CA HIS A 101 11.53 -3.13 9.82
C HIS A 101 10.61 -2.75 10.99
N GLN A 102 10.31 -1.48 11.16
CA GLN A 102 9.38 -1.01 12.20
C GLN A 102 7.97 -1.60 12.03
N LEU A 103 7.48 -1.70 10.79
CA LEU A 103 6.13 -2.19 10.52
C LEU A 103 6.04 -3.72 10.52
N PHE A 104 7.05 -4.42 10.00
CA PHE A 104 6.98 -5.85 9.70
C PHE A 104 8.03 -6.69 10.42
N GLY A 105 9.00 -6.07 11.09
CA GLY A 105 10.15 -6.77 11.71
C GLY A 105 9.81 -7.67 12.90
N GLU A 106 8.63 -7.47 13.51
CA GLU A 106 8.16 -8.31 14.64
C GLU A 106 7.25 -9.47 14.21
N LEU A 107 7.07 -9.68 12.92
CA LEU A 107 6.27 -10.79 12.39
C LEU A 107 7.07 -12.10 12.46
N SER A 108 6.39 -13.21 12.74
CA SER A 108 7.01 -14.52 12.59
C SER A 108 7.31 -14.82 11.11
N ASP A 109 8.20 -15.77 10.86
CA ASP A 109 8.57 -16.17 9.49
C ASP A 109 7.35 -16.54 8.65
N GLN A 110 6.41 -17.32 9.22
CA GLN A 110 5.16 -17.69 8.55
C GLN A 110 4.26 -16.48 8.25
N GLN A 111 4.20 -15.52 9.18
CA GLN A 111 3.44 -14.29 8.98
C GLN A 111 4.10 -13.40 7.91
N ALA A 112 5.42 -13.31 7.92
CA ALA A 112 6.19 -12.57 6.93
C ALA A 112 6.05 -13.19 5.52
N GLU A 113 5.99 -14.51 5.40
CA GLU A 113 5.72 -15.21 4.15
C GLU A 113 4.38 -14.78 3.54
N ILE A 114 3.31 -14.77 4.34
CA ILE A 114 1.96 -14.31 3.89
C ILE A 114 2.01 -12.84 3.45
N ILE A 115 2.70 -11.99 4.21
CA ILE A 115 2.80 -10.57 3.91
C ILE A 115 3.53 -10.32 2.60
N ASN A 116 4.61 -11.06 2.35
CA ASN A 116 5.46 -10.90 1.16
C ASN A 116 4.95 -11.65 -0.07
N ASP A 117 3.94 -12.49 0.05
CA ASP A 117 3.33 -13.18 -1.08
C ASP A 117 2.55 -12.17 -1.95
N SER A 118 3.13 -11.77 -3.06
CA SER A 118 2.55 -10.88 -4.08
C SER A 118 2.04 -11.63 -5.32
N ASP A 119 2.35 -12.91 -5.43
CA ASP A 119 2.15 -13.69 -6.65
C ASP A 119 0.90 -14.57 -6.60
N SER A 120 0.50 -14.98 -5.39
CA SER A 120 -0.67 -15.84 -5.20
C SER A 120 -1.98 -15.09 -5.44
N ARG A 121 -2.82 -15.66 -6.31
CA ARG A 121 -4.16 -15.15 -6.56
C ARG A 121 -5.10 -15.29 -5.35
N TYR A 122 -4.90 -16.35 -4.57
CA TYR A 122 -5.69 -16.65 -3.37
C TYR A 122 -4.76 -17.03 -2.23
N ILE A 123 -4.91 -16.39 -1.09
CA ILE A 123 -4.20 -16.71 0.13
C ILE A 123 -5.22 -17.08 1.20
N VAL A 124 -5.17 -18.30 1.69
CA VAL A 124 -6.04 -18.81 2.75
C VAL A 124 -5.21 -19.00 4.02
N VAL A 125 -5.56 -18.27 5.08
CA VAL A 125 -4.86 -18.34 6.38
C VAL A 125 -5.71 -19.14 7.37
N ALA A 126 -5.41 -20.42 7.50
CA ALA A 126 -6.02 -21.29 8.50
C ALA A 126 -5.23 -21.21 9.81
N ALA A 127 -5.81 -20.61 10.85
CA ALA A 127 -5.13 -20.41 12.12
C ALA A 127 -6.11 -20.42 13.30
N GLY A 128 -5.68 -21.00 14.42
CA GLY A 128 -6.49 -21.12 15.63
C GLY A 128 -6.79 -19.77 16.32
N PRO A 129 -7.67 -19.75 17.32
CA PRO A 129 -7.89 -18.58 18.16
C PRO A 129 -6.58 -18.11 18.82
N GLY A 130 -6.35 -16.80 18.88
CA GLY A 130 -5.14 -16.23 19.50
C GLY A 130 -3.86 -16.31 18.66
N SER A 131 -3.87 -16.92 17.48
CA SER A 131 -2.70 -17.04 16.59
C SER A 131 -2.27 -15.72 15.89
N GLY A 132 -3.03 -14.66 16.09
CA GLY A 132 -2.74 -13.36 15.46
C GLY A 132 -3.30 -13.18 14.04
N LYS A 133 -4.33 -13.93 13.62
CA LYS A 133 -4.98 -13.77 12.30
C LYS A 133 -5.26 -12.32 11.94
N THR A 134 -5.95 -11.60 12.81
CA THR A 134 -6.27 -10.18 12.60
C THR A 134 -5.01 -9.33 12.43
N ARG A 135 -3.93 -9.63 13.17
CA ARG A 135 -2.64 -8.95 13.01
C ARG A 135 -2.08 -9.18 11.61
N VAL A 136 -2.05 -10.40 11.13
CA VAL A 136 -1.58 -10.74 9.77
C VAL A 136 -2.39 -10.01 8.72
N LEU A 137 -3.72 -10.02 8.81
CA LEU A 137 -4.59 -9.34 7.86
C LEU A 137 -4.36 -7.82 7.83
N VAL A 138 -4.22 -7.18 9.01
CA VAL A 138 -3.91 -5.74 9.10
C VAL A 138 -2.56 -5.43 8.45
N HIS A 139 -1.54 -6.26 8.70
CA HIS A 139 -0.21 -6.08 8.09
C HIS A 139 -0.23 -6.37 6.59
N LYS A 140 -1.02 -7.37 6.12
CA LYS A 140 -1.19 -7.62 4.67
C LYS A 140 -1.85 -6.43 3.97
N LEU A 141 -2.89 -5.84 4.55
CA LEU A 141 -3.49 -4.61 4.03
C LEU A 141 -2.48 -3.46 3.97
N ALA A 142 -1.68 -3.28 5.01
CA ALA A 142 -0.62 -2.28 5.01
C ALA A 142 0.44 -2.56 3.94
N SER A 143 0.84 -3.82 3.73
CA SER A 143 1.80 -4.19 2.69
C SER A 143 1.28 -3.93 1.29
N LEU A 144 0.03 -4.28 1.00
CA LEU A 144 -0.61 -4.01 -0.29
C LEU A 144 -0.56 -2.51 -0.65
N LEU A 145 -0.83 -1.65 0.32
CA LEU A 145 -0.84 -0.21 0.12
C LEU A 145 0.55 0.41 0.07
N LEU A 146 1.50 -0.10 0.87
CA LEU A 146 2.82 0.51 1.05
C LEU A 146 3.90 -0.13 0.18
N LEU A 147 3.80 -1.42 -0.12
CA LEU A 147 4.81 -2.19 -0.84
C LEU A 147 4.39 -2.53 -2.27
N GLU A 148 3.12 -2.87 -2.48
CA GLU A 148 2.61 -3.37 -3.76
C GLU A 148 1.90 -2.29 -4.59
N ASP A 149 1.86 -1.04 -4.11
CA ASP A 149 1.27 0.13 -4.79
C ASP A 149 -0.23 -0.07 -5.17
N VAL A 150 -0.93 -0.91 -4.41
CA VAL A 150 -2.38 -1.10 -4.57
C VAL A 150 -3.10 0.17 -4.14
N LYS A 151 -3.98 0.67 -4.98
CA LYS A 151 -4.73 1.89 -4.69
C LYS A 151 -5.84 1.59 -3.68
N HIS A 152 -6.14 2.56 -2.82
CA HIS A 152 -7.18 2.43 -1.79
C HIS A 152 -8.54 2.02 -2.38
N GLU A 153 -8.87 2.56 -3.54
CA GLU A 153 -10.13 2.29 -4.24
C GLU A 153 -10.25 0.84 -4.73
N GLN A 154 -9.10 0.18 -4.95
CA GLN A 154 -9.04 -1.20 -5.43
C GLN A 154 -9.18 -2.23 -4.30
N LEU A 155 -9.11 -1.78 -3.04
CA LEU A 155 -9.04 -2.65 -1.88
C LEU A 155 -10.37 -2.62 -1.12
N LEU A 156 -10.89 -3.80 -0.83
CA LEU A 156 -12.06 -4.01 0.02
C LEU A 156 -11.72 -5.01 1.11
N MET A 157 -11.98 -4.64 2.34
CA MET A 157 -12.00 -5.57 3.45
C MET A 157 -13.42 -5.81 3.94
N VAL A 158 -13.77 -7.07 4.10
CA VAL A 158 -15.08 -7.48 4.59
C VAL A 158 -14.91 -8.30 5.86
N THR A 159 -15.73 -7.99 6.85
CA THR A 159 -15.75 -8.69 8.14
C THR A 159 -17.18 -9.05 8.54
N PHE A 160 -17.31 -9.95 9.51
CA PHE A 160 -18.62 -10.39 9.98
C PHE A 160 -19.36 -9.31 10.79
N SER A 161 -18.65 -8.50 11.60
CA SER A 161 -19.31 -7.57 12.52
C SER A 161 -18.79 -6.13 12.40
N ARG A 162 -19.65 -5.17 12.77
CA ARG A 162 -19.27 -3.75 12.86
C ARG A 162 -18.16 -3.50 13.87
N ALA A 163 -18.16 -4.26 14.97
CA ALA A 163 -17.12 -4.16 15.99
C ALA A 163 -15.77 -4.59 15.42
N ALA A 164 -15.71 -5.70 14.68
CA ALA A 164 -14.51 -6.16 14.00
C ALA A 164 -14.03 -5.13 12.95
N ALA A 165 -14.92 -4.57 12.14
CA ALA A 165 -14.56 -3.52 11.17
C ALA A 165 -13.94 -2.30 11.84
N THR A 166 -14.49 -1.85 12.97
CA THR A 166 -13.98 -0.70 13.73
C THR A 166 -12.61 -1.00 14.33
N GLU A 167 -12.44 -2.16 14.93
CA GLU A 167 -11.17 -2.63 15.51
C GLU A 167 -10.09 -2.73 14.43
N PHE A 168 -10.44 -3.31 13.30
CA PHE A 168 -9.53 -3.44 12.16
C PHE A 168 -9.06 -2.08 11.65
N LYS A 169 -9.99 -1.15 11.47
CA LYS A 169 -9.68 0.22 11.03
C LYS A 169 -8.77 0.92 12.02
N LYS A 170 -9.02 0.78 13.32
CA LYS A 170 -8.18 1.37 14.38
C LYS A 170 -6.75 0.82 14.32
N ARG A 171 -6.59 -0.49 14.18
CA ARG A 171 -5.27 -1.14 14.05
C ARG A 171 -4.55 -0.70 12.78
N LEU A 172 -5.26 -0.63 11.66
CA LEU A 172 -4.69 -0.15 10.40
C LEU A 172 -4.23 1.32 10.51
N MET A 173 -5.03 2.18 11.17
CA MET A 173 -4.63 3.57 11.46
C MET A 173 -3.35 3.66 12.29
N THR A 174 -3.15 2.75 13.23
CA THR A 174 -1.91 2.70 14.03
C THR A 174 -0.69 2.39 13.15
N LEU A 175 -0.84 1.56 12.11
CA LEU A 175 0.25 1.18 11.21
C LEU A 175 0.53 2.23 10.12
N ILE A 176 -0.50 2.69 9.42
CA ILE A 176 -0.36 3.52 8.21
C ILE A 176 -0.91 4.94 8.39
N GLY A 177 -1.36 5.29 9.59
CA GLY A 177 -1.90 6.62 9.88
C GLY A 177 -3.17 6.95 9.12
N ASN A 178 -3.35 8.22 8.77
CA ASN A 178 -4.56 8.73 8.12
C ASN A 178 -4.89 8.08 6.76
N ALA A 179 -3.92 7.45 6.10
CA ALA A 179 -4.16 6.70 4.87
C ALA A 179 -5.20 5.58 5.05
N ALA A 180 -5.30 5.00 6.25
CA ALA A 180 -6.30 3.99 6.60
C ALA A 180 -7.75 4.47 6.41
N ASN A 181 -8.00 5.79 6.45
CA ASN A 181 -9.36 6.33 6.29
C ASN A 181 -9.92 6.12 4.88
N PHE A 182 -9.06 5.94 3.90
CA PHE A 182 -9.46 5.72 2.50
C PHE A 182 -9.66 4.24 2.16
N VAL A 183 -9.26 3.34 3.05
CA VAL A 183 -9.50 1.90 2.89
C VAL A 183 -10.95 1.60 3.21
N GLU A 184 -11.63 0.93 2.30
CA GLU A 184 -13.00 0.49 2.48
C GLU A 184 -13.04 -0.78 3.33
N ILE A 185 -13.52 -0.64 4.57
CA ILE A 185 -13.69 -1.73 5.53
C ILE A 185 -15.16 -1.77 5.91
N LYS A 186 -15.85 -2.85 5.57
CA LYS A 186 -17.31 -3.01 5.74
C LYS A 186 -17.66 -4.38 6.29
N THR A 187 -18.89 -4.50 6.79
CA THR A 187 -19.47 -5.84 7.00
C THR A 187 -20.02 -6.39 5.70
N PHE A 188 -20.15 -7.72 5.57
CA PHE A 188 -20.81 -8.36 4.43
C PHE A 188 -22.17 -7.71 4.11
N HIS A 189 -23.02 -7.57 5.11
CA HIS A 189 -24.34 -6.96 4.95
C HIS A 189 -24.23 -5.51 4.42
N SER A 190 -23.34 -4.71 5.00
CA SER A 190 -23.18 -3.31 4.55
C SER A 190 -22.74 -3.21 3.10
N TYR A 191 -21.83 -4.09 2.68
CA TYR A 191 -21.37 -4.13 1.29
C TYR A 191 -22.48 -4.60 0.33
N CYS A 192 -23.25 -5.62 0.72
CA CYS A 192 -24.39 -6.08 -0.08
C CYS A 192 -25.48 -5.00 -0.22
N PHE A 193 -25.76 -4.25 0.84
CA PHE A 193 -26.68 -3.11 0.75
C PHE A 193 -26.22 -2.06 -0.26
N ASP A 194 -24.92 -1.76 -0.28
CA ASP A 194 -24.38 -0.81 -1.25
C ASP A 194 -24.50 -1.33 -2.69
N LEU A 195 -24.23 -2.62 -2.92
CA LEU A 195 -24.39 -3.23 -4.24
C LEU A 195 -25.85 -3.18 -4.73
N LEU A 196 -26.80 -3.46 -3.85
CA LEU A 196 -28.23 -3.43 -4.16
C LEU A 196 -28.80 -2.01 -4.29
N GLY A 197 -28.00 -0.97 -3.94
CA GLY A 197 -28.47 0.43 -3.94
C GLY A 197 -29.55 0.69 -2.88
N LYS A 198 -29.71 -0.20 -1.89
CA LYS A 198 -30.68 -0.05 -0.81
C LYS A 198 -30.05 0.74 0.33
N ILE A 199 -30.69 1.82 0.76
CA ILE A 199 -30.35 2.51 2.01
C ILE A 199 -30.93 1.63 3.13
N GLY A 200 -30.06 1.19 4.07
CA GLY A 200 -30.38 0.19 5.09
C GLY A 200 -31.74 0.41 5.76
N SER A 201 -32.75 -0.30 5.31
CA SER A 201 -33.98 -0.54 6.04
C SER A 201 -33.83 -1.84 6.82
N LEU A 202 -34.35 -1.88 8.03
CA LEU A 202 -34.33 -3.09 8.86
C LEU A 202 -35.20 -4.24 8.29
N ASP A 203 -36.05 -3.91 7.32
CA ASP A 203 -36.90 -4.89 6.65
C ASP A 203 -36.13 -5.59 5.52
N GLY A 204 -35.94 -6.88 5.63
CA GLY A 204 -35.30 -7.73 4.60
C GLY A 204 -33.81 -7.98 4.79
N VAL A 205 -33.24 -7.75 5.99
CA VAL A 205 -31.83 -7.98 6.29
C VAL A 205 -31.43 -9.44 6.10
N GLU A 206 -32.36 -10.38 6.32
CA GLU A 206 -32.09 -11.83 6.26
C GLU A 206 -31.69 -12.31 4.86
N ASN A 207 -32.15 -11.64 3.81
CA ASN A 207 -31.93 -12.05 2.42
C ASN A 207 -30.92 -11.17 1.66
N VAL A 208 -30.44 -10.07 2.22
CA VAL A 208 -29.60 -9.11 1.50
C VAL A 208 -28.34 -9.69 0.88
N VAL A 209 -27.72 -10.66 1.55
CA VAL A 209 -26.52 -11.34 1.04
C VAL A 209 -26.88 -12.25 -0.13
N HIS A 210 -28.00 -12.99 0.01
CA HIS A 210 -28.50 -13.85 -1.05
C HIS A 210 -28.93 -13.04 -2.29
N ASP A 211 -29.67 -11.97 -2.10
CA ASP A 211 -30.11 -11.08 -3.18
C ASP A 211 -28.92 -10.45 -3.92
N ALA A 212 -27.91 -10.00 -3.18
CA ALA A 212 -26.70 -9.47 -3.79
C ALA A 212 -25.93 -10.55 -4.58
N ALA A 213 -25.85 -11.78 -4.03
CA ALA A 213 -25.21 -12.89 -4.72
C ALA A 213 -25.96 -13.26 -6.02
N GLN A 214 -27.29 -13.27 -6.00
CA GLN A 214 -28.10 -13.49 -7.22
C GLN A 214 -27.91 -12.39 -8.25
N MET A 215 -27.93 -11.13 -7.81
CA MET A 215 -27.69 -9.98 -8.70
C MET A 215 -26.33 -10.06 -9.41
N ILE A 216 -25.29 -10.45 -8.67
CA ILE A 216 -23.94 -10.69 -9.26
C ILE A 216 -23.98 -11.86 -10.23
N ALA A 217 -24.58 -12.98 -9.85
CA ALA A 217 -24.65 -14.19 -10.68
C ALA A 217 -25.43 -13.95 -11.99
N ASN A 218 -26.47 -13.14 -11.94
CA ASN A 218 -27.29 -12.76 -13.09
C ASN A 218 -26.64 -11.69 -13.98
N GLY A 219 -25.50 -11.11 -13.56
CA GLY A 219 -24.88 -9.99 -14.30
C GLY A 219 -25.64 -8.66 -14.23
N GLU A 220 -26.51 -8.49 -13.24
CA GLU A 220 -27.35 -7.29 -13.07
C GLU A 220 -26.64 -6.15 -12.37
N VAL A 221 -25.37 -6.34 -11.96
CA VAL A 221 -24.56 -5.29 -11.34
C VAL A 221 -24.11 -4.30 -12.41
N GLU A 222 -24.40 -3.02 -12.22
CA GLU A 222 -23.98 -1.96 -13.13
C GLU A 222 -22.48 -2.01 -13.41
N GLN A 223 -22.12 -1.85 -14.68
CA GLN A 223 -20.74 -1.85 -15.13
C GLN A 223 -19.95 -0.74 -14.41
N GLY A 224 -18.84 -1.10 -13.74
CA GLY A 224 -18.02 -0.18 -12.96
C GLY A 224 -18.42 -0.02 -11.48
N LYS A 225 -19.52 -0.63 -11.02
CA LYS A 225 -19.93 -0.59 -9.61
C LYS A 225 -18.98 -1.43 -8.72
N ILE A 226 -18.44 -2.53 -9.25
CA ILE A 226 -17.41 -3.33 -8.58
C ILE A 226 -16.05 -2.94 -9.17
N THR A 227 -15.33 -2.08 -8.48
CA THR A 227 -14.00 -1.58 -8.87
C THR A 227 -12.86 -2.24 -8.10
N LYS A 228 -13.22 -3.18 -7.22
CA LYS A 228 -12.26 -3.82 -6.31
C LYS A 228 -11.49 -4.93 -7.02
N SER A 229 -10.16 -4.88 -6.95
CA SER A 229 -9.27 -5.92 -7.46
C SER A 229 -8.68 -6.78 -6.35
N VAL A 230 -8.73 -6.31 -5.10
CA VAL A 230 -8.23 -7.03 -3.92
C VAL A 230 -9.33 -7.09 -2.87
N LEU A 231 -9.65 -8.29 -2.44
CA LEU A 231 -10.63 -8.58 -1.40
C LEU A 231 -9.95 -9.30 -0.23
N VAL A 232 -10.11 -8.75 0.97
CA VAL A 232 -9.67 -9.36 2.23
C VAL A 232 -10.90 -9.70 3.06
N ILE A 233 -10.97 -10.94 3.53
CA ILE A 233 -12.10 -11.47 4.31
C ILE A 233 -11.59 -11.92 5.68
N ASP A 234 -12.21 -11.44 6.75
CA ASP A 234 -11.98 -11.88 8.13
C ASP A 234 -13.26 -12.55 8.66
N GLU A 235 -13.15 -13.83 9.03
CA GLU A 235 -14.22 -14.64 9.62
C GLU A 235 -14.02 -14.85 11.13
#